data_78f5d57f778ddfc05042a8621b14d135
#
_entry.id   78f5d57f778ddfc05042a8621b14d135
#
_cell.length_a   1.000
_cell.length_b   1.000
_cell.length_c   1.000
_cell.angle_alpha   90.00
_cell.angle_beta   90.00
_cell.angle_gamma   90.00
#
_symmetry.space_group_name_H-M   'P 1'
#
loop_
_entity.id
_entity.type
_entity.pdbx_description
1 polymer ?
#
loop_
_entity_poly.entity_id
_entity_poly.type
_entity_poly.pdbx_seq_one_letter_code
_entity_poly.pdbx_strand_id
1 'polypeptide(L)'
;SAPDIAGKGIANPIATILSAAMMLRYTFDLDKEADAIENAVKQVLKAGYRTIDIMPQAGESTEGIEQVGTAKMGDLIAERV
;
A
#
# COMPACT_ATOMS: atom_id res chain seq x y z
N SER A 1 -12.44 8.69 6.00
CA SER A 1 -11.80 7.88 7.05
C SER A 1 -12.78 6.85 7.58
N ALA A 2 -12.27 5.83 8.22
CA ALA A 2 -13.04 4.73 8.78
C ALA A 2 -12.94 4.78 10.31
N PRO A 3 -13.85 5.45 11.00
CA PRO A 3 -13.72 5.66 12.44
C PRO A 3 -13.71 4.37 13.27
N ASP A 4 -14.34 3.31 12.78
CA ASP A 4 -14.35 2.02 13.45
C ASP A 4 -12.99 1.32 13.45
N ILE A 5 -12.07 1.69 12.56
CA ILE A 5 -10.71 1.15 12.51
C ILE A 5 -9.65 2.17 12.88
N ALA A 6 -10.05 3.40 13.19
CA ALA A 6 -9.10 4.46 13.56
C ALA A 6 -8.33 4.06 14.81
N GLY A 7 -7.02 4.24 14.80
CA GLY A 7 -6.14 3.92 15.92
C GLY A 7 -5.82 2.44 16.09
N LYS A 8 -6.40 1.56 15.27
CA LYS A 8 -6.12 0.10 15.36
C LYS A 8 -4.93 -0.33 14.50
N GLY A 9 -4.39 0.57 13.66
CA GLY A 9 -3.24 0.26 12.82
C GLY A 9 -3.55 -0.74 11.71
N ILE A 10 -4.80 -0.81 11.26
CA ILE A 10 -5.24 -1.76 10.22
C ILE A 10 -5.67 -1.09 8.91
N ALA A 11 -5.71 0.23 8.87
CA ALA A 11 -6.06 0.95 7.63
C ALA A 11 -4.99 0.75 6.56
N ASN A 12 -5.43 0.62 5.30
CA ASN A 12 -4.52 0.44 4.18
C ASN A 12 -4.02 1.81 3.70
N PRO A 13 -2.71 2.10 3.77
CA PRO A 13 -2.18 3.39 3.32
C PRO A 13 -1.97 3.48 1.80
N ILE A 14 -2.16 2.39 1.05
CA ILE A 14 -1.83 2.34 -0.38
C ILE A 14 -2.61 3.39 -1.18
N ALA A 15 -3.90 3.55 -0.91
CA ALA A 15 -4.71 4.53 -1.64
C ALA A 15 -4.19 5.96 -1.45
N THR A 16 -3.81 6.32 -0.23
CA THR A 16 -3.23 7.63 0.09
C THR A 16 -1.88 7.80 -0.61
N ILE A 17 -1.05 6.78 -0.59
CA ILE A 17 0.28 6.79 -1.23
C ILE A 17 0.14 6.94 -2.75
N LEU A 18 -0.79 6.22 -3.38
CA LEU A 18 -1.03 6.34 -4.81
C LEU A 18 -1.64 7.69 -5.17
N SER A 19 -2.47 8.27 -4.29
CA SER A 19 -2.99 9.62 -4.50
C SER A 19 -1.85 10.65 -4.47
N ALA A 20 -0.88 10.48 -3.58
CA ALA A 20 0.31 11.33 -3.55
C ALA A 20 1.12 11.18 -4.84
N ALA A 21 1.27 9.97 -5.36
CA ALA A 21 1.96 9.74 -6.64
C ALA A 21 1.25 10.46 -7.79
N MET A 22 -0.09 10.41 -7.81
CA MET A 22 -0.87 11.14 -8.81
C MET A 22 -0.66 12.66 -8.71
N MET A 23 -0.60 13.19 -7.50
CA MET A 23 -0.33 14.61 -7.30
C MET A 23 1.05 14.99 -7.85
N LEU A 24 2.07 14.18 -7.56
CA LEU A 24 3.41 14.41 -8.08
C LEU A 24 3.42 14.40 -9.60
N ARG A 25 2.70 13.48 -10.22
CA ARG A 25 2.67 13.33 -11.67
C ARG A 25 1.92 14.47 -12.36
N TYR A 26 0.71 14.76 -11.89
CA TYR A 26 -0.21 15.64 -12.64
C TYR A 26 -0.16 17.10 -12.20
N THR A 27 0.22 17.36 -10.94
CA THR A 27 0.30 18.74 -10.43
C THR A 27 1.72 19.30 -10.52
N PHE A 28 2.72 18.47 -10.24
CA PHE A 28 4.12 18.92 -10.15
C PHE A 28 5.00 18.41 -11.28
N ASP A 29 4.44 17.60 -12.19
CA ASP A 29 5.17 17.07 -13.34
C ASP A 29 6.40 16.23 -12.95
N LEU A 30 6.32 15.55 -11.82
CA LEU A 30 7.39 14.72 -11.28
C LEU A 30 7.14 13.24 -11.60
N ASP A 31 7.26 12.89 -12.88
CA ASP A 31 6.92 11.56 -13.38
C ASP A 31 7.84 10.47 -12.83
N LYS A 32 9.13 10.74 -12.70
CA LYS A 32 10.08 9.73 -12.19
C LYS A 32 9.79 9.39 -10.74
N GLU A 33 9.49 10.40 -9.93
CA GLU A 33 9.15 10.22 -8.52
C GLU A 33 7.84 9.47 -8.36
N ALA A 34 6.85 9.80 -9.18
CA ALA A 34 5.57 9.09 -9.19
C ALA A 34 5.74 7.62 -9.59
N ASP A 35 6.54 7.35 -10.63
CA ASP A 35 6.85 5.99 -11.06
C ASP A 35 7.54 5.18 -9.97
N ALA A 36 8.48 5.79 -9.25
CA ALA A 36 9.20 5.13 -8.16
C ALA A 36 8.24 4.68 -7.06
N ILE A 37 7.28 5.54 -6.69
CA ILE A 37 6.28 5.21 -5.68
C ILE A 37 5.35 4.09 -6.18
N GLU A 38 4.83 4.20 -7.39
CA GLU A 38 3.95 3.20 -7.97
C GLU A 38 4.63 1.84 -8.07
N ASN A 39 5.89 1.82 -8.49
CA ASN A 39 6.67 0.59 -8.57
C ASN A 39 6.93 -0.02 -7.19
N ALA A 40 7.19 0.81 -6.18
CA ALA A 40 7.38 0.34 -4.81
C ALA A 40 6.13 -0.37 -4.30
N VAL A 41 4.94 0.19 -4.54
CA VAL A 41 3.67 -0.44 -4.18
C VAL A 41 3.52 -1.78 -4.90
N LYS A 42 3.80 -1.84 -6.19
CA LYS A 42 3.72 -3.09 -6.96
C LYS A 42 4.65 -4.16 -6.39
N GLN A 43 5.86 -3.79 -6.03
CA GLN A 43 6.85 -4.73 -5.47
C GLN A 43 6.37 -5.31 -4.14
N VAL A 44 5.81 -4.47 -3.26
CA VAL A 44 5.31 -4.93 -1.96
C VAL A 44 4.15 -5.92 -2.15
N LEU A 45 3.21 -5.59 -3.02
CA LEU A 45 2.08 -6.47 -3.30
C LEU A 45 2.53 -7.77 -3.96
N LYS A 46 3.49 -7.70 -4.88
CA LYS A 46 4.05 -8.89 -5.53
C LYS A 46 4.78 -9.78 -4.54
N ALA A 47 5.42 -9.20 -3.53
CA ALA A 47 6.08 -9.95 -2.46
C ALA A 47 5.08 -10.64 -1.53
N GLY A 48 3.80 -10.34 -1.61
CA GLY A 48 2.75 -11.03 -0.88
C GLY A 48 2.21 -10.30 0.33
N TYR A 49 2.65 -9.07 0.59
CA TYR A 49 2.16 -8.31 1.74
C TYR A 49 0.78 -7.73 1.47
N ARG A 50 -0.11 -7.85 2.45
CA ARG A 50 -1.49 -7.33 2.36
C ARG A 50 -1.92 -6.75 3.68
N THR A 51 -2.66 -5.64 3.64
CA THR A 51 -3.44 -5.21 4.80
C THR A 51 -4.76 -5.98 4.82
N ILE A 52 -5.46 -5.95 5.96
CA ILE A 52 -6.63 -6.80 6.17
C ILE A 52 -7.72 -6.60 5.12
N ASP A 53 -7.88 -5.39 4.62
CA ASP A 53 -8.91 -5.03 3.64
C ASP A 53 -8.67 -5.62 2.25
N ILE A 54 -7.45 -6.04 1.95
CA ILE A 54 -7.08 -6.63 0.66
C ILE A 54 -6.54 -8.05 0.78
N MET A 55 -6.80 -8.70 1.91
CA MET A 55 -6.49 -10.13 2.09
C MET A 55 -7.33 -10.97 1.13
N PRO A 56 -6.82 -12.17 0.73
CA PRO A 56 -7.65 -13.11 -0.02
C PRO A 56 -8.96 -13.39 0.70
N GLN A 57 -10.02 -13.58 -0.08
CA GLN A 57 -11.34 -13.84 0.48
C GLN A 57 -11.42 -15.25 1.06
N ALA A 58 -12.45 -15.48 1.89
CA ALA A 58 -12.67 -16.79 2.48
C ALA A 58 -12.73 -17.88 1.40
N GLY A 59 -11.98 -18.96 1.60
CA GLY A 59 -11.90 -20.06 0.64
C GLY A 59 -10.78 -19.90 -0.39
N GLU A 60 -10.19 -18.72 -0.53
CA GLU A 60 -9.03 -18.49 -1.40
C GLU A 60 -7.74 -18.85 -0.68
N SER A 61 -6.72 -19.26 -1.43
CA SER A 61 -5.40 -19.57 -0.86
C SER A 61 -4.73 -18.32 -0.30
N THR A 62 -4.10 -18.49 0.86
CA THR A 62 -3.27 -17.44 1.48
C THR A 62 -1.79 -17.76 1.34
N GLU A 63 -1.43 -18.76 0.53
CA GLU A 63 -0.04 -19.15 0.34
C GLU A 63 0.77 -17.98 -0.22
N GLY A 64 1.91 -17.69 0.42
CA GLY A 64 2.77 -16.58 0.02
C GLY A 64 2.24 -15.21 0.45
N ILE A 65 1.14 -15.14 1.19
CA ILE A 65 0.53 -13.89 1.64
C ILE A 65 0.82 -13.68 3.13
N GLU A 66 1.30 -12.48 3.45
CA GLU A 66 1.52 -12.07 4.83
C GLU A 66 0.66 -10.84 5.14
N GLN A 67 -0.17 -10.94 6.15
CA GLN A 67 -0.98 -9.81 6.60
C GLN A 67 -0.11 -8.88 7.45
N VAL A 68 -0.17 -7.58 7.15
CA VAL A 68 0.57 -6.54 7.86
C VAL A 68 -0.36 -5.40 8.24
N GLY A 69 0.03 -4.63 9.25
CA GLY A 69 -0.72 -3.43 9.64
C GLY A 69 -0.30 -2.21 8.82
N THR A 70 -0.93 -1.07 9.14
CA THR A 70 -0.74 0.20 8.43
C THR A 70 0.72 0.65 8.42
N ALA A 71 1.35 0.69 9.60
CA ALA A 71 2.72 1.18 9.73
C ALA A 71 3.70 0.29 8.97
N LYS A 72 3.56 -1.02 9.10
CA LYS A 72 4.43 -1.98 8.40
C LYS A 72 4.27 -1.87 6.89
N MET A 73 3.04 -1.75 6.40
CA MET A 73 2.80 -1.57 4.97
C MET A 73 3.48 -0.30 4.46
N GLY A 74 3.33 0.81 5.18
CA GLY A 74 4.00 2.06 4.82
C GLY A 74 5.51 1.93 4.80
N ASP A 75 6.09 1.28 5.79
CA ASP A 75 7.54 1.08 5.87
C ASP A 75 8.06 0.21 4.72
N LEU A 76 7.34 -0.88 4.40
CA LEU A 76 7.70 -1.77 3.29
C LEU A 76 7.73 -1.03 1.96
N ILE A 77 6.77 -0.15 1.74
CA ILE A 77 6.72 0.67 0.51
C ILE A 77 7.86 1.69 0.52
N ALA A 78 8.05 2.39 1.63
CA ALA A 78 9.10 3.41 1.75
C ALA A 78 10.49 2.84 1.48
N GLU A 79 10.77 1.63 1.93
CA GLU A 79 12.05 0.94 1.70
C GLU A 79 12.35 0.71 0.23
N ARG A 80 11.32 0.70 -0.62
CA ARG A 80 11.43 0.36 -2.03
C ARG A 80 11.33 1.56 -2.97
N VAL A 81 11.05 2.72 -2.43
CA VAL A 81 11.00 3.96 -3.22
C VAL A 81 12.39 4.40 -3.68
#